data_91a0594f11bb92731337e1f685a8d812
#
_entry.id   91a0594f11bb92731337e1f685a8d812
#
_cell.length_a   1.000
_cell.length_b   1.000
_cell.length_c   1.000
_cell.angle_alpha   90.00
_cell.angle_beta   90.00
_cell.angle_gamma   90.00
#
_symmetry.space_group_name_H-M   'P 1'
#
loop_
_entity.id
_entity.type
_entity.pdbx_description
1 polymer ?
#
loop_
_entity_poly.entity_id
_entity_poly.type
_entity_poly.pdbx_seq_one_letter_code
_entity_poly.pdbx_strand_id
1 'polypeptide(L)'
;MEHLPSKKYIIITAGRGPVECARAVTLVAKELLKAVPTLELVDHEPHNQFDGCYMSMTFVSTEPIPPSVIEEWQGTVLWRSAGNTYRPNHRRSNWFVGIDFFDDVEIPSINDADIVYETCRSGGKGGQNVNKVETSVRATHVPTGLSVKCSDERSQSQNKALARKRLMLKLRETHKQKLADSQKRQWTRHDSLQRGNPVKKFSGPL
;
A
#
# COMPACT_ATOMS: atom_id res chain seq x y z
N MET A 1 2.52 25.14 -0.83
CA MET A 1 2.90 23.76 -1.12
C MET A 1 1.65 23.11 -1.69
N GLU A 2 1.57 23.01 -3.01
CA GLU A 2 0.48 22.27 -3.66
C GLU A 2 0.66 20.80 -3.34
N HIS A 3 -0.30 20.23 -2.61
CA HIS A 3 -0.42 18.81 -2.42
C HIS A 3 -0.71 18.20 -3.80
N LEU A 4 0.27 17.57 -4.42
CA LEU A 4 0.03 16.71 -5.57
C LEU A 4 -1.05 15.70 -5.16
N PRO A 5 -2.10 15.50 -5.96
CA PRO A 5 -3.14 14.54 -5.63
C PRO A 5 -2.49 13.17 -5.46
N SER A 6 -2.67 12.57 -4.27
CA SER A 6 -2.16 11.23 -4.00
C SER A 6 -2.80 10.25 -4.99
N LYS A 7 -1.97 9.48 -5.69
CA LYS A 7 -2.45 8.43 -6.60
C LYS A 7 -3.29 7.44 -5.81
N LYS A 8 -4.46 7.09 -6.32
CA LYS A 8 -5.29 6.04 -5.73
C LYS A 8 -5.11 4.74 -6.49
N TYR A 9 -4.92 3.68 -5.74
CA TYR A 9 -4.88 2.33 -6.25
C TYR A 9 -6.21 1.64 -5.99
N ILE A 10 -6.61 0.77 -6.91
CA ILE A 10 -7.83 -0.03 -6.82
C ILE A 10 -7.44 -1.47 -7.04
N ILE A 11 -7.82 -2.34 -6.13
CA ILE A 11 -7.65 -3.77 -6.29
C ILE A 11 -9.02 -4.44 -6.44
N ILE A 12 -9.14 -5.32 -7.42
CA ILE A 12 -10.27 -6.20 -7.62
C ILE A 12 -9.78 -7.62 -7.37
N THR A 13 -10.45 -8.37 -6.51
CA THR A 13 -9.98 -9.71 -6.09
C THR A 13 -11.11 -10.74 -6.02
N ALA A 14 -10.78 -11.97 -6.43
CA ALA A 14 -11.60 -13.15 -6.22
C ALA A 14 -11.45 -13.75 -4.81
N GLY A 15 -10.45 -13.29 -4.03
CA GLY A 15 -10.04 -13.93 -2.79
C GLY A 15 -9.62 -15.38 -3.02
N ARG A 16 -10.11 -16.29 -2.18
CA ARG A 16 -9.97 -17.76 -2.37
C ARG A 16 -11.12 -18.34 -3.19
N GLY A 17 -11.69 -17.55 -4.10
CA GLY A 17 -12.80 -18.01 -4.93
C GLY A 17 -12.36 -18.99 -6.02
N PRO A 18 -13.31 -19.76 -6.58
CA PRO A 18 -13.05 -20.63 -7.74
C PRO A 18 -12.88 -19.80 -9.02
N VAL A 19 -12.58 -20.48 -10.14
CA VAL A 19 -12.34 -19.88 -11.47
C VAL A 19 -13.43 -18.92 -11.92
N GLU A 20 -14.69 -19.18 -11.57
CA GLU A 20 -15.82 -18.30 -11.89
C GLU A 20 -15.70 -16.94 -11.21
N CYS A 21 -15.16 -16.90 -9.97
CA CYS A 21 -14.84 -15.64 -9.32
C CYS A 21 -13.67 -14.94 -10.01
N ALA A 22 -12.65 -15.68 -10.45
CA ALA A 22 -11.55 -15.14 -11.23
C ALA A 22 -12.02 -14.55 -12.57
N ARG A 23 -12.98 -15.19 -13.22
CA ARG A 23 -13.65 -14.64 -14.40
C ARG A 23 -14.47 -13.40 -14.08
N ALA A 24 -15.19 -13.42 -12.97
CA ALA A 24 -15.95 -12.27 -12.50
C ALA A 24 -15.04 -11.05 -12.21
N VAL A 25 -13.82 -11.24 -11.72
CA VAL A 25 -12.82 -10.16 -11.59
C VAL A 25 -12.60 -9.46 -12.92
N THR A 26 -12.37 -10.21 -14.01
CA THR A 26 -12.18 -9.64 -15.35
C THR A 26 -13.40 -8.86 -15.83
N LEU A 27 -14.59 -9.40 -15.59
CA LEU A 27 -15.84 -8.78 -16.05
C LEU A 27 -16.15 -7.51 -15.26
N VAL A 28 -15.96 -7.55 -13.95
CA VAL A 28 -16.13 -6.38 -13.06
C VAL A 28 -15.07 -5.31 -13.35
N ALA A 29 -13.83 -5.69 -13.67
CA ALA A 29 -12.79 -4.76 -14.09
C ALA A 29 -13.21 -4.00 -15.37
N LYS A 30 -13.82 -4.67 -16.34
CA LYS A 30 -14.35 -4.02 -17.55
C LYS A 30 -15.45 -3.00 -17.23
N GLU A 31 -16.35 -3.31 -16.30
CA GLU A 31 -17.39 -2.38 -15.86
C GLU A 31 -16.81 -1.18 -15.09
N LEU A 32 -15.80 -1.43 -14.24
CA LEU A 32 -15.09 -0.36 -13.52
C LEU A 32 -14.36 0.58 -14.50
N LEU A 33 -13.69 0.04 -15.51
CA LEU A 33 -13.00 0.84 -16.54
C LEU A 33 -13.96 1.70 -17.37
N LYS A 34 -15.22 1.28 -17.55
CA LYS A 34 -16.25 2.13 -18.16
C LYS A 34 -16.66 3.29 -17.27
N ALA A 35 -16.72 3.06 -15.95
CA ALA A 35 -17.07 4.08 -14.96
C ALA A 35 -15.91 5.06 -14.69
N VAL A 36 -14.67 4.58 -14.76
CA VAL A 36 -13.45 5.36 -14.53
C VAL A 36 -12.43 5.06 -15.63
N PRO A 37 -12.53 5.73 -16.79
CA PRO A 37 -11.65 5.46 -17.96
C PRO A 37 -10.19 5.83 -17.74
N THR A 38 -9.87 6.63 -16.70
CA THR A 38 -8.51 7.08 -16.37
C THR A 38 -7.68 6.04 -15.61
N LEU A 39 -8.24 4.83 -15.40
CA LEU A 39 -7.54 3.74 -14.72
C LEU A 39 -6.56 3.04 -15.64
N GLU A 40 -5.34 2.86 -15.15
CA GLU A 40 -4.29 2.08 -15.79
C GLU A 40 -4.03 0.79 -15.01
N LEU A 41 -3.93 -0.35 -15.71
CA LEU A 41 -3.60 -1.63 -15.10
C LEU A 41 -2.10 -1.62 -14.71
N VAL A 42 -1.81 -1.86 -13.43
CA VAL A 42 -0.44 -1.90 -12.89
C VAL A 42 0.03 -3.32 -12.67
N ASP A 43 -0.85 -4.17 -12.14
CA ASP A 43 -0.50 -5.55 -11.78
C ASP A 43 -1.71 -6.47 -11.89
N HIS A 44 -1.46 -7.77 -12.13
CA HIS A 44 -2.51 -8.78 -12.18
C HIS A 44 -1.96 -10.16 -11.85
N GLU A 45 -2.76 -10.96 -11.17
CA GLU A 45 -2.49 -12.35 -10.87
C GLU A 45 -3.39 -13.25 -11.73
N PRO A 46 -2.85 -13.92 -12.77
CA PRO A 46 -3.64 -14.79 -13.64
C PRO A 46 -4.06 -16.07 -12.90
N HIS A 47 -5.18 -16.65 -13.32
CA HIS A 47 -5.57 -17.99 -12.88
C HIS A 47 -4.70 -19.04 -13.56
N ASN A 48 -4.21 -20.04 -12.80
CA ASN A 48 -3.22 -21.00 -13.28
C ASN A 48 -3.64 -21.86 -14.48
N GLN A 49 -4.94 -22.04 -14.73
CA GLN A 49 -5.46 -23.00 -15.71
C GLN A 49 -6.33 -22.38 -16.80
N PHE A 50 -6.80 -21.15 -16.63
CA PHE A 50 -7.79 -20.54 -17.53
C PHE A 50 -7.38 -19.12 -17.94
N ASP A 51 -7.18 -18.94 -19.24
CA ASP A 51 -6.87 -17.64 -19.82
C ASP A 51 -8.03 -16.64 -19.67
N GLY A 52 -7.69 -15.37 -19.48
CA GLY A 52 -8.66 -14.30 -19.28
C GLY A 52 -9.41 -14.36 -17.96
N CYS A 53 -8.94 -15.19 -17.01
CA CYS A 53 -9.39 -15.26 -15.64
C CYS A 53 -8.27 -14.78 -14.70
N TYR A 54 -8.56 -13.83 -13.82
CA TYR A 54 -7.57 -13.26 -12.91
C TYR A 54 -8.02 -13.39 -11.46
N MET A 55 -7.12 -13.86 -10.60
CA MET A 55 -7.37 -13.93 -9.16
C MET A 55 -7.42 -12.53 -8.55
N SER A 56 -6.57 -11.64 -9.05
CA SER A 56 -6.61 -10.22 -8.72
C SER A 56 -6.16 -9.34 -9.88
N MET A 57 -6.63 -8.09 -9.89
CA MET A 57 -6.19 -7.04 -10.82
C MET A 57 -6.05 -5.75 -10.03
N THR A 58 -4.91 -5.07 -10.19
CA THR A 58 -4.61 -3.80 -9.53
C THR A 58 -4.51 -2.68 -10.55
N PHE A 59 -5.25 -1.63 -10.34
CA PHE A 59 -5.27 -0.43 -11.17
C PHE A 59 -4.74 0.76 -10.39
N VAL A 60 -4.22 1.76 -11.10
CA VAL A 60 -3.89 3.08 -10.55
C VAL A 60 -4.70 4.13 -11.30
N SER A 61 -5.21 5.11 -10.57
CA SER A 61 -5.80 6.29 -11.19
C SER A 61 -4.75 7.37 -11.35
N THR A 62 -4.67 7.94 -12.55
CA THR A 62 -3.84 9.12 -12.83
C THR A 62 -4.51 10.42 -12.42
N GLU A 63 -5.83 10.38 -12.21
CA GLU A 63 -6.64 11.52 -11.80
C GLU A 63 -7.34 11.23 -10.46
N PRO A 64 -7.73 12.28 -9.72
CA PRO A 64 -8.49 12.11 -8.48
C PRO A 64 -9.82 11.40 -8.73
N ILE A 65 -10.08 10.33 -7.99
CA ILE A 65 -11.35 9.60 -8.06
C ILE A 65 -12.36 10.29 -7.14
N PRO A 66 -13.56 10.64 -7.65
CA PRO A 66 -14.61 11.23 -6.84
C PRO A 66 -15.01 10.34 -5.66
N PRO A 67 -15.22 10.88 -4.45
CA PRO A 67 -15.65 10.08 -3.28
C PRO A 67 -16.91 9.25 -3.54
N SER A 68 -17.85 9.78 -4.33
CA SER A 68 -19.07 9.06 -4.72
C SER A 68 -18.78 7.75 -5.46
N VAL A 69 -17.77 7.73 -6.33
CA VAL A 69 -17.35 6.51 -7.04
C VAL A 69 -16.75 5.50 -6.06
N ILE A 70 -15.95 5.98 -5.10
CA ILE A 70 -15.37 5.12 -4.07
C ILE A 70 -16.48 4.47 -3.23
N GLU A 71 -17.44 5.26 -2.74
CA GLU A 71 -18.59 4.77 -1.95
C GLU A 71 -19.44 3.75 -2.73
N GLU A 72 -19.61 3.99 -4.03
CA GLU A 72 -20.42 3.15 -4.89
C GLU A 72 -19.75 1.79 -5.23
N TRP A 73 -18.41 1.75 -5.28
CA TRP A 73 -17.67 0.58 -5.74
C TRP A 73 -16.91 -0.16 -4.64
N GLN A 74 -16.57 0.51 -3.54
CA GLN A 74 -15.80 -0.11 -2.47
C GLN A 74 -16.61 -1.14 -1.71
N GLY A 75 -16.15 -2.39 -1.71
CA GLY A 75 -16.79 -3.49 -1.02
C GLY A 75 -16.95 -4.73 -1.87
N THR A 76 -18.01 -5.49 -1.60
CA THR A 76 -18.30 -6.73 -2.33
C THR A 76 -19.20 -6.47 -3.52
N VAL A 77 -18.81 -6.95 -4.69
CA VAL A 77 -19.59 -6.89 -5.92
C VAL A 77 -20.07 -8.30 -6.28
N LEU A 78 -21.33 -8.41 -6.68
CA LEU A 78 -21.94 -9.66 -7.12
C LEU A 78 -22.00 -9.70 -8.66
N TRP A 79 -21.43 -10.74 -9.24
CA TRP A 79 -21.71 -11.14 -10.62
C TRP A 79 -22.64 -12.34 -10.63
N ARG A 80 -23.81 -12.20 -11.27
CA ARG A 80 -24.79 -13.27 -11.44
C ARG A 80 -24.73 -13.82 -12.86
N SER A 81 -24.48 -15.12 -13.01
CA SER A 81 -24.49 -15.79 -14.31
C SER A 81 -25.64 -16.78 -14.42
N ALA A 82 -26.25 -16.85 -15.61
CA ALA A 82 -27.28 -17.83 -15.92
C ALA A 82 -26.72 -19.22 -16.27
N GLY A 83 -25.40 -19.31 -16.54
CA GLY A 83 -24.69 -20.55 -16.88
C GLY A 83 -23.28 -20.52 -16.35
N ASN A 84 -22.61 -21.67 -16.38
CA ASN A 84 -21.24 -21.83 -15.96
C ASN A 84 -20.45 -22.58 -17.03
N THR A 85 -19.58 -21.86 -17.73
CA THR A 85 -18.73 -22.40 -18.79
C THR A 85 -17.62 -23.30 -18.23
N TYR A 86 -17.17 -23.01 -17.01
CA TYR A 86 -16.03 -23.69 -16.38
C TYR A 86 -16.42 -25.00 -15.68
N ARG A 87 -17.63 -25.06 -15.13
CA ARG A 87 -18.17 -26.24 -14.45
C ARG A 87 -19.62 -26.48 -14.89
N PRO A 88 -19.83 -27.20 -16.02
CA PRO A 88 -21.18 -27.58 -16.46
C PRO A 88 -21.94 -28.26 -15.33
N ASN A 89 -23.22 -27.97 -15.19
CA ASN A 89 -24.11 -28.49 -14.14
C ASN A 89 -23.88 -27.95 -12.72
N HIS A 90 -23.03 -26.95 -12.53
CA HIS A 90 -22.88 -26.33 -11.23
C HIS A 90 -24.07 -25.41 -10.92
N ARG A 91 -24.76 -25.69 -9.80
CA ARG A 91 -26.01 -25.00 -9.41
C ARG A 91 -25.83 -23.53 -8.97
N ARG A 92 -24.60 -23.14 -8.62
CA ARG A 92 -24.32 -21.79 -8.11
C ARG A 92 -24.25 -20.79 -9.28
N SER A 93 -24.99 -19.68 -9.14
CA SER A 93 -25.05 -18.59 -10.13
C SER A 93 -24.46 -17.26 -9.60
N ASN A 94 -24.16 -17.18 -8.32
CA ASN A 94 -23.71 -15.95 -7.67
C ASN A 94 -22.20 -16.02 -7.38
N TRP A 95 -21.44 -15.07 -7.93
CA TRP A 95 -19.98 -14.99 -7.83
C TRP A 95 -19.61 -13.65 -7.22
N PHE A 96 -18.89 -13.68 -6.11
CA PHE A 96 -18.53 -12.48 -5.37
C PHE A 96 -17.08 -12.14 -5.61
N VAL A 97 -16.82 -10.84 -5.83
CA VAL A 97 -15.49 -10.25 -5.93
C VAL A 97 -15.41 -9.06 -5.00
N GLY A 98 -14.23 -8.79 -4.45
CA GLY A 98 -13.96 -7.63 -3.61
C GLY A 98 -13.35 -6.51 -4.41
N ILE A 99 -13.75 -5.27 -4.13
CA ILE A 99 -13.09 -4.07 -4.64
C ILE A 99 -12.66 -3.23 -3.44
N ASP A 100 -11.40 -2.82 -3.43
CA ASP A 100 -10.85 -1.96 -2.38
C ASP A 100 -10.04 -0.82 -2.99
N PHE A 101 -10.17 0.37 -2.39
CA PHE A 101 -9.46 1.57 -2.77
C PHE A 101 -8.43 1.90 -1.69
N PHE A 102 -7.23 2.26 -2.09
CA PHE A 102 -6.19 2.66 -1.16
C PHE A 102 -5.31 3.76 -1.76
N ASP A 103 -4.79 4.59 -0.88
CA ASP A 103 -3.86 5.63 -1.26
C ASP A 103 -2.45 5.09 -1.46
N ASP A 104 -1.68 5.75 -2.33
CA ASP A 104 -0.26 5.46 -2.46
C ASP A 104 0.43 5.66 -1.11
N VAL A 105 1.34 4.76 -0.80
CA VAL A 105 2.22 4.98 0.36
C VAL A 105 3.27 5.98 -0.08
N GLU A 106 3.00 7.27 0.13
CA GLU A 106 4.00 8.31 -0.11
C GLU A 106 5.29 7.94 0.64
N ILE A 107 6.31 7.65 -0.15
CA ILE A 107 7.68 7.54 0.36
C ILE A 107 8.22 8.96 0.37
N PRO A 108 8.30 9.64 1.53
CA PRO A 108 8.84 10.98 1.56
C PRO A 108 10.27 10.92 1.02
N SER A 109 10.56 11.78 0.06
CA SER A 109 11.94 11.95 -0.43
C SER A 109 12.80 12.37 0.75
N ILE A 110 13.87 11.62 1.02
CA ILE A 110 14.77 11.94 2.13
C ILE A 110 15.71 13.04 1.64
N ASN A 111 15.34 14.28 1.93
CA ASN A 111 16.21 15.44 1.66
C ASN A 111 17.08 15.74 2.87
N ASP A 112 18.33 16.06 2.62
CA ASP A 112 19.26 16.48 3.69
C ASP A 112 18.79 17.77 4.38
N ALA A 113 18.05 18.62 3.67
CA ALA A 113 17.43 19.84 4.22
C ALA A 113 16.41 19.58 5.34
N ASP A 114 15.81 18.38 5.36
CA ASP A 114 14.82 17.97 6.36
C ASP A 114 15.45 17.38 7.62
N ILE A 115 16.80 17.35 7.70
CA ILE A 115 17.52 16.79 8.84
C ILE A 115 18.04 17.93 9.72
N VAL A 116 17.54 18.00 10.94
CA VAL A 116 18.03 18.91 11.97
C VAL A 116 19.03 18.20 12.86
N TYR A 117 20.15 18.87 13.13
CA TYR A 117 21.23 18.36 13.99
C TYR A 117 21.30 19.16 15.28
N GLU A 118 21.31 18.46 16.40
CA GLU A 118 21.47 19.03 17.74
C GLU A 118 22.72 18.43 18.40
N THR A 119 23.55 19.27 18.99
CA THR A 119 24.68 18.81 19.81
C THR A 119 24.20 18.50 21.23
N CYS A 120 24.72 17.47 21.80
CA CYS A 120 24.39 17.07 23.17
C CYS A 120 25.57 16.42 23.87
N ARG A 121 25.51 16.36 25.18
CA ARG A 121 26.53 15.68 25.99
C ARG A 121 26.45 14.17 25.83
N SER A 122 27.60 13.51 25.85
CA SER A 122 27.64 12.05 25.85
C SER A 122 27.06 11.52 27.15
N GLY A 123 26.24 10.49 27.10
CA GLY A 123 25.79 9.77 28.28
C GLY A 123 26.87 8.75 28.71
N GLY A 124 27.16 8.63 29.97
CA GLY A 124 28.10 7.64 30.51
C GLY A 124 28.47 7.89 31.97
N LYS A 125 29.25 6.96 32.59
CA LYS A 125 29.82 7.15 33.93
C LYS A 125 30.73 8.36 33.87
N GLY A 126 30.40 9.43 34.63
CA GLY A 126 30.96 10.75 34.55
C GLY A 126 32.50 10.81 34.58
N GLY A 127 33.03 11.84 33.93
CA GLY A 127 34.44 12.26 33.90
C GLY A 127 34.53 13.70 33.43
N GLN A 128 35.70 14.37 33.59
CA GLN A 128 35.84 15.80 33.25
C GLN A 128 35.45 16.12 31.80
N ASN A 129 35.71 15.23 30.85
CA ASN A 129 35.36 15.43 29.43
C ASN A 129 33.87 15.22 29.15
N VAL A 130 33.20 14.25 29.78
CA VAL A 130 31.79 13.93 29.57
C VAL A 130 30.89 15.10 29.98
N ASN A 131 31.27 15.83 31.01
CA ASN A 131 30.49 16.93 31.57
C ASN A 131 30.75 18.29 30.90
N LYS A 132 31.88 18.45 30.18
CA LYS A 132 32.29 19.73 29.59
C LYS A 132 32.17 19.80 28.07
N VAL A 133 32.19 18.66 27.36
CA VAL A 133 32.28 18.66 25.90
C VAL A 133 31.03 18.06 25.28
N GLU A 134 30.44 18.77 24.33
CA GLU A 134 29.24 18.33 23.57
C GLU A 134 29.66 17.75 22.24
N THR A 135 30.25 16.56 22.25
CA THR A 135 30.68 15.85 21.02
C THR A 135 29.58 14.94 20.43
N SER A 136 28.58 14.58 21.22
CA SER A 136 27.46 13.78 20.73
C SER A 136 26.55 14.61 19.86
N VAL A 137 25.98 13.97 18.80
CA VAL A 137 25.07 14.61 17.87
C VAL A 137 23.78 13.78 17.78
N ARG A 138 22.66 14.49 17.88
CA ARG A 138 21.33 13.95 17.54
C ARG A 138 20.96 14.49 16.17
N ALA A 139 20.62 13.58 15.24
CA ALA A 139 20.04 13.92 13.95
C ALA A 139 18.55 13.55 13.99
N THR A 140 17.69 14.49 13.63
CA THR A 140 16.22 14.30 13.59
C THR A 140 15.72 14.65 12.20
N HIS A 141 14.98 13.72 11.58
CA HIS A 141 14.26 13.98 10.33
C HIS A 141 12.90 14.59 10.66
N VAL A 142 12.72 15.86 10.35
CA VAL A 142 11.55 16.65 10.75
C VAL A 142 10.22 16.06 10.27
N PRO A 143 10.06 15.64 8.98
CA PRO A 143 8.77 15.16 8.50
C PRO A 143 8.31 13.85 9.16
N THR A 144 9.23 12.97 9.57
CA THR A 144 8.88 11.68 10.17
C THR A 144 9.02 11.64 11.68
N GLY A 145 9.67 12.64 12.30
CA GLY A 145 9.99 12.68 13.72
C GLY A 145 11.04 11.64 14.17
N LEU A 146 11.60 10.86 13.23
CA LEU A 146 12.61 9.86 13.56
C LEU A 146 13.92 10.54 13.94
N SER A 147 14.51 10.11 15.04
CA SER A 147 15.79 10.62 15.51
C SER A 147 16.79 9.53 15.85
N VAL A 148 18.07 9.86 15.71
CA VAL A 148 19.22 9.02 16.08
C VAL A 148 20.24 9.86 16.82
N LYS A 149 20.76 9.34 17.91
CA LYS A 149 21.87 9.94 18.66
C LYS A 149 23.14 9.14 18.42
N CYS A 150 24.26 9.81 18.12
CA CYS A 150 25.59 9.21 17.99
C CYS A 150 26.58 9.89 18.92
N SER A 151 27.34 9.07 19.62
CA SER A 151 28.39 9.50 20.58
C SER A 151 29.63 8.61 20.54
N ASP A 152 29.81 7.89 19.44
CA ASP A 152 30.78 6.80 19.31
C ASP A 152 32.19 7.34 19.08
N GLU A 153 32.27 8.50 18.40
CA GLU A 153 33.53 9.11 18.01
C GLU A 153 33.91 10.28 18.92
N ARG A 154 35.20 10.61 18.96
CA ARG A 154 35.72 11.76 19.72
C ARG A 154 35.41 13.10 19.03
N SER A 155 35.23 13.09 17.73
CA SER A 155 34.95 14.28 16.92
C SER A 155 33.46 14.49 16.71
N GLN A 156 32.97 15.70 16.95
CA GLN A 156 31.58 16.09 16.70
C GLN A 156 31.23 15.95 15.22
N SER A 157 32.15 16.28 14.28
CA SER A 157 31.94 16.15 12.85
C SER A 157 31.78 14.69 12.42
N GLN A 158 32.55 13.76 12.98
CA GLN A 158 32.45 12.35 12.74
C GLN A 158 31.12 11.78 13.29
N ASN A 159 30.73 12.20 14.51
CA ASN A 159 29.42 11.83 15.08
C ASN A 159 28.26 12.36 14.25
N LYS A 160 28.37 13.56 13.66
CA LYS A 160 27.36 14.12 12.74
C LYS A 160 27.22 13.27 11.47
N ALA A 161 28.33 12.90 10.86
CA ALA A 161 28.33 12.04 9.66
C ALA A 161 27.74 10.64 9.96
N LEU A 162 28.09 10.06 11.11
CA LEU A 162 27.59 8.77 11.55
C LEU A 162 26.11 8.82 11.91
N ALA A 163 25.64 9.87 12.58
CA ALA A 163 24.24 10.10 12.91
C ALA A 163 23.39 10.20 11.63
N ARG A 164 23.86 10.95 10.62
CA ARG A 164 23.23 11.02 9.29
C ARG A 164 23.10 9.64 8.66
N LYS A 165 24.20 8.88 8.60
CA LYS A 165 24.20 7.53 8.00
C LYS A 165 23.22 6.59 8.69
N ARG A 166 23.20 6.58 10.02
CA ARG A 166 22.28 5.76 10.83
C ARG A 166 20.83 6.20 10.67
N LEU A 167 20.56 7.50 10.60
CA LEU A 167 19.22 8.05 10.39
C LEU A 167 18.67 7.62 9.01
N MET A 168 19.50 7.70 7.96
CA MET A 168 19.14 7.25 6.61
C MET A 168 18.82 5.76 6.56
N LEU A 169 19.60 4.92 7.25
CA LEU A 169 19.29 3.48 7.34
C LEU A 169 17.96 3.23 8.06
N LYS A 170 17.75 3.89 9.20
CA LYS A 170 16.51 3.77 9.98
C LYS A 170 15.27 4.24 9.18
N LEU A 171 15.39 5.31 8.41
CA LEU A 171 14.33 5.80 7.52
C LEU A 171 14.01 4.76 6.45
N ARG A 172 15.03 4.18 5.78
CA ARG A 172 14.83 3.12 4.76
C ARG A 172 14.18 1.87 5.35
N GLU A 173 14.59 1.44 6.54
CA GLU A 173 13.97 0.30 7.23
C GLU A 173 12.51 0.57 7.57
N THR A 174 12.21 1.75 8.10
CA THR A 174 10.82 2.15 8.41
C THR A 174 9.95 2.19 7.17
N HIS A 175 10.48 2.69 6.03
CA HIS A 175 9.76 2.67 4.75
C HIS A 175 9.52 1.25 4.26
N LYS A 176 10.55 0.39 4.29
CA LYS A 176 10.42 -1.02 3.91
C LYS A 176 9.37 -1.72 4.76
N GLN A 177 9.33 -1.45 6.07
CA GLN A 177 8.35 -2.01 6.97
C GLN A 177 6.92 -1.53 6.63
N LYS A 178 6.73 -0.23 6.38
CA LYS A 178 5.42 0.32 5.99
C LYS A 178 4.91 -0.29 4.68
N LEU A 179 5.79 -0.50 3.68
CA LEU A 179 5.44 -1.16 2.43
C LEU A 179 5.02 -2.62 2.68
N ALA A 180 5.80 -3.36 3.48
CA ALA A 180 5.47 -4.74 3.83
C ALA A 180 4.14 -4.84 4.60
N ASP A 181 3.89 -3.92 5.54
CA ASP A 181 2.64 -3.88 6.31
C ASP A 181 1.44 -3.48 5.43
N SER A 182 1.65 -2.62 4.43
CA SER A 182 0.65 -2.28 3.43
C SER A 182 0.29 -3.51 2.58
N GLN A 183 1.28 -4.21 2.05
CA GLN A 183 1.09 -5.45 1.30
C GLN A 183 0.39 -6.52 2.15
N LYS A 184 0.81 -6.70 3.41
CA LYS A 184 0.18 -7.66 4.32
C LYS A 184 -1.29 -7.31 4.61
N ARG A 185 -1.62 -6.03 4.76
CA ARG A 185 -3.02 -5.57 4.91
C ARG A 185 -3.85 -5.86 3.67
N GLN A 186 -3.29 -5.67 2.47
CA GLN A 186 -3.93 -6.03 1.20
C GLN A 186 -4.23 -7.53 1.17
N TRP A 187 -3.25 -8.39 1.49
CA TRP A 187 -3.43 -9.84 1.57
C TRP A 187 -4.51 -10.26 2.56
N THR A 188 -4.55 -9.67 3.75
CA THR A 188 -5.57 -9.99 4.76
C THR A 188 -6.97 -9.61 4.28
N ARG A 189 -7.14 -8.52 3.54
CA ARG A 189 -8.40 -8.12 2.95
C ARG A 189 -8.86 -9.07 1.83
N HIS A 190 -7.93 -9.60 1.03
CA HIS A 190 -8.23 -10.65 0.06
C HIS A 190 -8.88 -11.89 0.71
N ASP A 191 -8.39 -12.28 1.89
CA ASP A 191 -8.92 -13.44 2.62
C ASP A 191 -10.27 -13.15 3.30
N SER A 192 -10.58 -11.89 3.62
CA SER A 192 -11.77 -11.48 4.37
C SER A 192 -12.97 -11.11 3.50
N LEU A 193 -13.01 -11.54 2.23
CA LEU A 193 -14.12 -11.25 1.32
C LEU A 193 -15.47 -11.69 1.92
N GLN A 194 -16.28 -10.74 2.36
CA GLN A 194 -17.61 -11.01 2.91
C GLN A 194 -18.57 -11.38 1.78
N ARG A 195 -19.05 -12.63 1.81
CA ARG A 195 -20.07 -13.13 0.89
C ARG A 195 -21.44 -12.69 1.40
N GLY A 196 -22.02 -11.69 0.75
CA GLY A 196 -23.31 -11.13 1.14
C GLY A 196 -23.31 -9.61 1.04
N ASN A 197 -24.47 -9.02 1.09
CA ASN A 197 -24.70 -7.58 1.05
C ASN A 197 -23.84 -6.80 0.02
N PRO A 198 -23.94 -7.18 -1.29
CA PRO A 198 -23.10 -6.57 -2.31
C PRO A 198 -23.51 -5.12 -2.57
N VAL A 199 -22.50 -4.23 -2.68
CA VAL A 199 -22.69 -2.82 -3.03
C VAL A 199 -23.17 -2.64 -4.48
N LYS A 200 -22.72 -3.53 -5.38
CA LYS A 200 -23.17 -3.59 -6.77
C LYS A 200 -23.52 -5.01 -7.22
N LYS A 201 -24.44 -5.08 -8.16
CA LYS A 201 -24.90 -6.35 -8.76
C LYS A 201 -24.88 -6.23 -10.25
N PHE A 202 -24.17 -7.14 -10.91
CA PHE A 202 -24.13 -7.29 -12.35
C PHE A 202 -24.67 -8.66 -12.76
N SER A 203 -25.13 -8.78 -13.98
CA SER A 203 -25.58 -10.05 -14.56
C SER A 203 -25.09 -10.20 -15.98
N GLY A 204 -24.68 -11.41 -16.34
CA GLY A 204 -24.17 -11.72 -17.67
C GLY A 204 -23.53 -13.10 -17.75
N PRO A 205 -23.14 -13.56 -18.93
CA PRO A 205 -22.38 -14.80 -19.08
C PRO A 205 -21.01 -14.69 -18.41
N LEU A 206 -20.47 -15.85 -18.00
CA LEU A 206 -19.10 -15.96 -17.50
C LEU A 206 -18.10 -16.10 -18.64
#